data_642fcba4842eea872197a65f8e04ce0d
#
_entry.id   642fcba4842eea872197a65f8e04ce0d
#
_cell.length_a   1.000
_cell.length_b   1.000
_cell.length_c   1.000
_cell.angle_alpha   90.00
_cell.angle_beta   90.00
_cell.angle_gamma   90.00
#
_symmetry.space_group_name_H-M   'P 1'
#
loop_
_entity.id
_entity.type
_entity.pdbx_description
1 polymer ?
#
loop_
_entity_poly.entity_id
_entity_poly.type
_entity_poly.pdbx_seq_one_letter_code
_entity_poly.pdbx_strand_id
1 'polypeptide(L)'
;MKIIAVIPARSGSKGLPDKNIKELAGKPLIAYSIMAAQNTELIDRIIVSTDSEEYASLALEYGAEVPFLRPREYSGDKSTDYDFVKHLLDWLANNENGLPDYIVHLRPTTPFRDPDILDNAIEQFMKNQEATSLRSGHEMSETAYKQFEIEGKYFKTICTGSFNLDDANKSRQSFPKTFSPNGYVDILRISHILENX
;
A
#
# COMPACT_ATOMS: atom_id res chain seq x y z
N MET A 1 -20.65 2.68 8.49
CA MET A 1 -19.25 2.87 8.09
C MET A 1 -18.86 1.66 7.25
N LYS A 2 -18.22 1.90 6.11
CA LYS A 2 -17.89 0.84 5.14
C LYS A 2 -16.39 0.88 4.85
N ILE A 3 -15.69 -0.22 5.11
CA ILE A 3 -14.24 -0.33 4.95
C ILE A 3 -13.94 -1.43 3.94
N ILE A 4 -13.23 -1.07 2.86
CA ILE A 4 -12.89 -2.02 1.81
C ILE A 4 -11.37 -2.22 1.78
N ALA A 5 -10.92 -3.48 1.87
CA ALA A 5 -9.54 -3.81 1.55
C ALA A 5 -9.39 -3.85 0.03
N VAL A 6 -8.36 -3.17 -0.50
CA VAL A 6 -8.02 -3.27 -1.92
C VAL A 6 -6.62 -3.87 -2.07
N ILE A 7 -6.53 -4.88 -2.93
CA ILE A 7 -5.29 -5.62 -3.17
C ILE A 7 -4.94 -5.43 -4.65
N PRO A 8 -3.99 -4.52 -4.98
CA PRO A 8 -3.60 -4.32 -6.37
C PRO A 8 -2.66 -5.43 -6.83
N ALA A 9 -3.03 -6.13 -7.87
CA ALA A 9 -2.26 -7.26 -8.39
C ALA A 9 -2.20 -7.20 -9.93
N ARG A 10 -1.46 -6.22 -10.48
CA ARG A 10 -1.29 -6.17 -11.93
C ARG A 10 -0.39 -7.31 -12.42
N SER A 11 -0.63 -7.76 -13.63
CA SER A 11 0.25 -8.69 -14.34
C SER A 11 1.50 -7.95 -14.84
N GLY A 12 2.39 -8.64 -15.51
CA GLY A 12 3.53 -8.03 -16.18
C GLY A 12 4.56 -7.36 -15.26
N SER A 13 4.80 -7.93 -14.10
CA SER A 13 5.83 -7.45 -13.17
C SER A 13 7.22 -7.62 -13.79
N LYS A 14 7.97 -6.52 -13.96
CA LYS A 14 9.28 -6.54 -14.63
C LYS A 14 10.37 -7.25 -13.83
N GLY A 15 10.42 -7.02 -12.53
CA GLY A 15 11.49 -7.58 -11.68
C GLY A 15 11.36 -9.08 -11.47
N LEU A 16 10.14 -9.57 -11.39
CA LEU A 16 9.85 -11.00 -11.23
C LEU A 16 8.52 -11.28 -11.93
N PRO A 17 8.56 -11.97 -13.09
CA PRO A 17 7.32 -12.27 -13.84
C PRO A 17 6.30 -12.99 -12.97
N ASP A 18 5.06 -12.55 -13.10
CA ASP A 18 3.90 -13.10 -12.38
C ASP A 18 4.08 -13.16 -10.86
N LYS A 19 4.82 -12.20 -10.33
CA LYS A 19 5.16 -12.12 -8.90
C LYS A 19 3.95 -12.34 -8.00
N ASN A 20 2.82 -11.72 -8.30
CA ASN A 20 1.65 -11.72 -7.42
C ASN A 20 0.97 -13.09 -7.31
N ILE A 21 1.21 -13.99 -8.26
CA ILE A 21 0.66 -15.36 -8.22
C ILE A 21 1.73 -16.43 -8.00
N LYS A 22 3.01 -16.03 -7.84
CA LYS A 22 4.05 -17.02 -7.51
C LYS A 22 3.78 -17.66 -6.17
N GLU A 23 4.06 -18.93 -6.09
CA GLU A 23 3.88 -19.70 -4.86
C GLU A 23 4.88 -19.30 -3.78
N LEU A 24 4.36 -19.13 -2.59
CA LEU A 24 5.13 -18.96 -1.36
C LEU A 24 4.50 -19.93 -0.35
N ALA A 25 5.27 -20.94 0.07
CA ALA A 25 4.80 -21.94 1.02
C ALA A 25 3.44 -22.56 0.61
N GLY A 26 3.30 -22.91 -0.68
CA GLY A 26 2.13 -23.63 -1.20
C GLY A 26 0.90 -22.78 -1.52
N LYS A 27 1.00 -21.45 -1.48
CA LYS A 27 -0.10 -20.55 -1.84
C LYS A 27 0.41 -19.42 -2.75
N PRO A 28 -0.39 -18.93 -3.70
CA PRO A 28 0.01 -17.78 -4.48
C PRO A 28 0.15 -16.54 -3.58
N LEU A 29 1.11 -15.68 -3.91
CA LEU A 29 1.46 -14.53 -3.06
C LEU A 29 0.24 -13.65 -2.72
N ILE A 30 -0.65 -13.44 -3.69
CA ILE A 30 -1.87 -12.63 -3.51
C ILE A 30 -2.79 -13.20 -2.40
N ALA A 31 -2.81 -14.54 -2.24
CA ALA A 31 -3.67 -15.20 -1.27
C ALA A 31 -3.38 -14.77 0.18
N TYR A 32 -2.12 -14.46 0.48
CA TYR A 32 -1.74 -14.03 1.84
C TYR A 32 -2.41 -12.72 2.23
N SER A 33 -2.48 -11.76 1.28
CA SER A 33 -3.15 -10.48 1.55
C SER A 33 -4.68 -10.67 1.67
N ILE A 34 -5.26 -11.56 0.85
CA ILE A 34 -6.68 -11.88 0.93
C ILE A 34 -7.01 -12.51 2.29
N MET A 35 -6.24 -13.54 2.69
CA MET A 35 -6.43 -14.24 3.96
C MET A 35 -6.27 -13.30 5.16
N ALA A 36 -5.28 -12.40 5.13
CA ALA A 36 -5.10 -11.43 6.20
C ALA A 36 -6.32 -10.51 6.32
N ALA A 37 -6.83 -10.02 5.18
CA ALA A 37 -8.01 -9.18 5.17
C ALA A 37 -9.27 -9.92 5.65
N GLN A 38 -9.40 -11.22 5.31
CA GLN A 38 -10.54 -12.05 5.75
C GLN A 38 -10.57 -12.26 7.26
N ASN A 39 -9.40 -12.26 7.89
CA ASN A 39 -9.29 -12.47 9.33
C ASN A 39 -9.25 -11.16 10.13
N THR A 40 -9.42 -10.02 9.47
CA THR A 40 -9.50 -8.69 10.08
C THR A 40 -10.97 -8.37 10.36
N GLU A 41 -11.30 -8.01 11.60
CA GLU A 41 -12.70 -7.83 12.02
C GLU A 41 -13.37 -6.59 11.41
N LEU A 42 -12.58 -5.56 11.11
CA LEU A 42 -13.08 -4.26 10.67
C LEU A 42 -13.21 -4.12 9.15
N ILE A 43 -12.76 -5.10 8.36
CA ILE A 43 -12.86 -5.03 6.90
C ILE A 43 -14.17 -5.69 6.43
N ASP A 44 -15.01 -4.91 5.75
CA ASP A 44 -16.31 -5.38 5.26
C ASP A 44 -16.24 -6.13 3.95
N ARG A 45 -15.28 -5.76 3.05
CA ARG A 45 -15.15 -6.34 1.72
C ARG A 45 -13.69 -6.38 1.30
N ILE A 46 -13.37 -7.34 0.44
CA ILE A 46 -12.01 -7.51 -0.08
C ILE A 46 -12.08 -7.49 -1.59
N ILE A 47 -11.51 -6.49 -2.23
CA ILE A 47 -11.51 -6.33 -3.68
C ILE A 47 -10.08 -6.46 -4.20
N VAL A 48 -9.88 -7.36 -5.15
CA VAL A 48 -8.62 -7.47 -5.89
C VAL A 48 -8.78 -6.68 -7.19
N SER A 49 -7.86 -5.73 -7.40
CA SER A 49 -7.80 -4.93 -8.63
C SER A 49 -6.68 -5.49 -9.51
N THR A 50 -7.06 -6.18 -10.59
CA THR A 50 -6.12 -6.83 -11.51
C THR A 50 -6.53 -6.62 -12.96
N ASP A 51 -5.57 -6.69 -13.87
CA ASP A 51 -5.74 -6.63 -15.34
C ASP A 51 -5.69 -8.03 -15.98
N SER A 52 -5.61 -9.08 -15.17
CA SER A 52 -5.42 -10.46 -15.64
C SER A 52 -6.60 -11.34 -15.21
N GLU A 53 -7.20 -12.04 -16.16
CA GLU A 53 -8.27 -13.02 -15.89
C GLU A 53 -7.76 -14.17 -15.01
N GLU A 54 -6.51 -14.58 -15.20
CA GLU A 54 -5.88 -15.62 -14.39
C GLU A 54 -5.77 -15.19 -12.93
N TYR A 55 -5.29 -13.96 -12.69
CA TYR A 55 -5.16 -13.42 -11.33
C TYR A 55 -6.55 -13.23 -10.71
N ALA A 56 -7.52 -12.81 -11.52
CA ALA A 56 -8.91 -12.65 -11.08
C ALA A 56 -9.49 -13.99 -10.61
N SER A 57 -9.29 -15.05 -11.41
CA SER A 57 -9.76 -16.40 -11.05
C SER A 57 -9.16 -16.88 -9.73
N LEU A 58 -7.85 -16.69 -9.55
CA LEU A 58 -7.18 -17.03 -8.29
C LEU A 58 -7.74 -16.22 -7.12
N ALA A 59 -7.93 -14.92 -7.31
CA ALA A 59 -8.47 -14.06 -6.26
C ALA A 59 -9.87 -14.50 -5.81
N LEU A 60 -10.73 -14.86 -6.79
CA LEU A 60 -12.08 -15.39 -6.50
C LEU A 60 -12.00 -16.73 -5.75
N GLU A 61 -11.08 -17.62 -6.14
CA GLU A 61 -10.88 -18.91 -5.46
C GLU A 61 -10.53 -18.73 -3.98
N TYR A 62 -9.77 -17.67 -3.66
CA TYR A 62 -9.40 -17.35 -2.28
C TYR A 62 -10.43 -16.47 -1.57
N GLY A 63 -11.57 -16.18 -2.22
CA GLY A 63 -12.71 -15.52 -1.56
C GLY A 63 -12.71 -14.00 -1.61
N ALA A 64 -11.89 -13.40 -2.48
CA ALA A 64 -11.97 -11.96 -2.74
C ALA A 64 -12.98 -11.69 -3.84
N GLU A 65 -13.40 -10.43 -3.96
CA GLU A 65 -14.22 -9.95 -5.07
C GLU A 65 -13.32 -9.39 -6.18
N VAL A 66 -13.72 -9.61 -7.43
CA VAL A 66 -13.07 -8.99 -8.60
C VAL A 66 -14.19 -8.45 -9.49
N PRO A 67 -14.74 -7.28 -9.14
CA PRO A 67 -15.91 -6.75 -9.84
C PRO A 67 -15.60 -6.21 -11.25
N PHE A 68 -14.34 -6.08 -11.61
CA PHE A 68 -13.89 -5.56 -12.91
C PHE A 68 -12.49 -6.09 -13.22
N LEU A 69 -12.12 -6.08 -14.48
CA LEU A 69 -10.72 -6.15 -14.88
C LEU A 69 -10.21 -4.72 -15.06
N ARG A 70 -9.07 -4.41 -14.43
CA ARG A 70 -8.49 -3.08 -14.47
C ARG A 70 -8.03 -2.74 -15.89
N PRO A 71 -8.48 -1.62 -16.46
CA PRO A 71 -8.06 -1.23 -17.81
C PRO A 71 -6.54 -1.05 -17.92
N ARG A 72 -6.04 -1.29 -19.13
CA ARG A 72 -4.61 -1.25 -19.42
C ARG A 72 -3.98 0.10 -19.08
N GLU A 73 -4.71 1.18 -19.23
CA GLU A 73 -4.25 2.54 -18.91
C GLU A 73 -3.92 2.70 -17.41
N TYR A 74 -4.57 1.92 -16.53
CA TYR A 74 -4.33 1.94 -15.07
C TYR A 74 -3.43 0.78 -14.61
N SER A 75 -2.85 0.02 -15.56
CA SER A 75 -2.05 -1.17 -15.25
C SER A 75 -0.62 -1.09 -15.80
N GLY A 76 -0.25 0.04 -16.40
CA GLY A 76 1.06 0.23 -17.01
C GLY A 76 2.17 0.44 -15.98
N ASP A 77 3.41 0.46 -16.46
CA ASP A 77 4.59 0.64 -15.60
C ASP A 77 4.65 2.00 -14.91
N LYS A 78 4.00 2.99 -15.47
CA LYS A 78 3.95 4.34 -14.91
C LYS A 78 2.71 4.57 -14.03
N SER A 79 1.81 3.58 -13.97
CA SER A 79 0.61 3.68 -13.15
C SER A 79 0.97 3.74 -11.67
N THR A 80 0.34 4.64 -10.97
CA THR A 80 0.56 4.90 -9.55
C THR A 80 -0.48 4.19 -8.69
N ASP A 81 -0.29 4.21 -7.38
CA ASP A 81 -1.30 3.70 -6.46
C ASP A 81 -2.60 4.52 -6.56
N TYR A 82 -2.51 5.80 -6.88
CA TYR A 82 -3.68 6.66 -7.09
C TYR A 82 -4.55 6.16 -8.26
N ASP A 83 -3.93 5.68 -9.34
CA ASP A 83 -4.67 5.26 -10.55
C ASP A 83 -5.62 4.10 -10.27
N PHE A 84 -5.16 3.05 -9.56
CA PHE A 84 -6.06 1.94 -9.26
C PHE A 84 -7.12 2.30 -8.20
N VAL A 85 -6.79 3.18 -7.27
CA VAL A 85 -7.76 3.66 -6.27
C VAL A 85 -8.85 4.47 -6.98
N LYS A 86 -8.44 5.41 -7.85
CA LYS A 86 -9.39 6.20 -8.64
C LYS A 86 -10.30 5.31 -9.47
N HIS A 87 -9.72 4.35 -10.19
CA HIS A 87 -10.50 3.40 -11.00
C HIS A 87 -11.53 2.65 -10.15
N LEU A 88 -11.12 2.17 -8.97
CA LEU A 88 -12.02 1.49 -8.05
C LEU A 88 -13.17 2.40 -7.60
N LEU A 89 -12.85 3.64 -7.20
CA LEU A 89 -13.86 4.59 -6.74
C LEU A 89 -14.84 4.95 -7.86
N ASP A 90 -14.33 5.21 -9.06
CA ASP A 90 -15.16 5.50 -10.25
C ASP A 90 -16.09 4.32 -10.56
N TRP A 91 -15.56 3.08 -10.49
CA TRP A 91 -16.37 1.90 -10.74
C TRP A 91 -17.48 1.76 -9.69
N LEU A 92 -17.14 1.91 -8.39
CA LEU A 92 -18.12 1.81 -7.29
C LEU A 92 -19.21 2.88 -7.43
N ALA A 93 -18.82 4.12 -7.76
CA ALA A 93 -19.77 5.22 -7.91
C ALA A 93 -20.77 4.98 -9.05
N ASN A 94 -20.33 4.30 -10.12
CA ASN A 94 -21.15 4.07 -11.29
C ASN A 94 -21.98 2.78 -11.24
N ASN A 95 -21.62 1.83 -10.39
CA ASN A 95 -22.21 0.49 -10.39
C ASN A 95 -22.83 0.09 -9.04
N GLU A 96 -22.57 0.83 -7.97
CA GLU A 96 -23.06 0.50 -6.63
C GLU A 96 -23.64 1.73 -5.91
N ASN A 97 -24.39 1.47 -4.85
CA ASN A 97 -24.97 2.54 -4.05
C ASN A 97 -24.00 2.95 -2.91
N GLY A 98 -23.21 3.95 -3.18
CA GLY A 98 -22.33 4.57 -2.18
C GLY A 98 -20.89 4.06 -2.20
N LEU A 99 -20.01 4.94 -1.80
CA LEU A 99 -18.57 4.69 -1.71
C LEU A 99 -18.20 4.23 -0.29
N PRO A 100 -17.04 3.58 -0.11
CA PRO A 100 -16.55 3.26 1.24
C PRO A 100 -16.12 4.53 1.98
N ASP A 101 -16.10 4.47 3.29
CA ASP A 101 -15.52 5.52 4.12
C ASP A 101 -13.98 5.45 4.06
N TYR A 102 -13.46 4.22 4.07
CA TYR A 102 -12.01 3.97 4.07
C TYR A 102 -11.63 2.86 3.09
N ILE A 103 -10.45 3.02 2.50
CA ILE A 103 -9.78 1.96 1.74
C ILE A 103 -8.54 1.54 2.53
N VAL A 104 -8.40 0.23 2.76
CA VAL A 104 -7.21 -0.41 3.33
C VAL A 104 -6.44 -1.05 2.18
N HIS A 105 -5.29 -0.48 1.85
CA HIS A 105 -4.46 -0.94 0.73
C HIS A 105 -3.44 -1.98 1.23
N LEU A 106 -3.54 -3.21 0.74
CA LEU A 106 -2.70 -4.35 1.14
C LEU A 106 -1.91 -4.87 -0.07
N ARG A 107 -0.62 -4.55 -0.10
CA ARG A 107 0.25 -4.98 -1.21
C ARG A 107 0.58 -6.48 -1.10
N PRO A 108 0.42 -7.27 -2.18
CA PRO A 108 0.82 -8.69 -2.15
C PRO A 108 2.28 -8.92 -1.77
N THR A 109 3.15 -7.96 -2.05
CA THR A 109 4.59 -8.06 -1.78
C THR A 109 4.95 -8.01 -0.29
N THR A 110 3.99 -7.78 0.58
CA THR A 110 4.16 -7.92 2.03
C THR A 110 3.18 -9.01 2.48
N PRO A 111 3.54 -10.30 2.31
CA PRO A 111 2.57 -11.39 2.51
C PRO A 111 2.20 -11.66 3.97
N PHE A 112 3.15 -11.53 4.88
CA PHE A 112 2.92 -11.94 6.27
C PHE A 112 2.38 -10.76 7.08
N ARG A 113 1.07 -10.79 7.32
CA ARG A 113 0.36 -9.78 8.12
C ARG A 113 -0.41 -10.45 9.24
N ASP A 114 -0.34 -9.84 10.39
CA ASP A 114 -1.14 -10.20 11.55
C ASP A 114 -2.46 -9.40 11.48
N PRO A 115 -3.62 -10.07 11.45
CA PRO A 115 -4.91 -9.36 11.39
C PRO A 115 -5.14 -8.40 12.56
N ASP A 116 -4.67 -8.74 13.76
CA ASP A 116 -4.82 -7.87 14.94
C ASP A 116 -4.09 -6.54 14.73
N ILE A 117 -2.95 -6.56 14.03
CA ILE A 117 -2.21 -5.33 13.71
C ILE A 117 -2.98 -4.50 12.66
N LEU A 118 -3.67 -5.16 11.71
CA LEU A 118 -4.50 -4.45 10.74
C LEU A 118 -5.69 -3.79 11.44
N ASP A 119 -6.39 -4.51 12.33
CA ASP A 119 -7.51 -3.93 13.08
C ASP A 119 -7.05 -2.75 13.94
N ASN A 120 -5.92 -2.90 14.64
CA ASN A 120 -5.34 -1.81 15.43
C ASN A 120 -5.04 -0.57 14.56
N ALA A 121 -4.45 -0.78 13.39
CA ALA A 121 -4.13 0.33 12.47
C ALA A 121 -5.41 1.06 12.02
N ILE A 122 -6.45 0.31 11.68
CA ILE A 122 -7.75 0.86 11.27
C ILE A 122 -8.35 1.66 12.43
N GLU A 123 -8.38 1.09 13.64
CA GLU A 123 -8.90 1.78 14.82
C GLU A 123 -8.15 3.08 15.12
N GLN A 124 -6.81 3.05 15.10
CA GLN A 124 -6.00 4.24 15.36
C GLN A 124 -6.27 5.33 14.32
N PHE A 125 -6.42 4.94 13.07
CA PHE A 125 -6.75 5.88 11.99
C PHE A 125 -8.14 6.49 12.19
N MET A 126 -9.13 5.67 12.52
CA MET A 126 -10.51 6.12 12.75
C MET A 126 -10.61 7.11 13.91
N LYS A 127 -9.83 6.90 14.97
CA LYS A 127 -9.80 7.79 16.15
C LYS A 127 -9.22 9.16 15.81
N ASN A 128 -8.38 9.27 14.80
CA ASN A 128 -7.76 10.53 14.39
C ASN A 128 -8.52 11.14 13.21
N GLN A 129 -9.51 11.98 13.50
CA GLN A 129 -10.37 12.56 12.48
C GLN A 129 -9.67 13.56 11.55
N GLU A 130 -8.53 14.10 11.97
CA GLU A 130 -7.75 15.05 11.16
C GLU A 130 -6.86 14.33 10.14
N ALA A 131 -6.53 13.05 10.39
CA ALA A 131 -5.67 12.30 9.49
C ALA A 131 -6.41 11.97 8.18
N THR A 132 -5.76 12.24 7.06
CA THR A 132 -6.29 11.93 5.72
C THR A 132 -5.84 10.56 5.22
N SER A 133 -4.71 10.09 5.74
CA SER A 133 -4.17 8.76 5.41
C SER A 133 -3.30 8.24 6.56
N LEU A 134 -3.09 6.93 6.57
CA LEU A 134 -2.14 6.26 7.46
C LEU A 134 -1.20 5.41 6.59
N ARG A 135 0.07 5.40 6.93
CA ARG A 135 1.06 4.55 6.27
C ARG A 135 1.94 3.87 7.30
N SER A 136 2.08 2.57 7.17
CA SER A 136 2.96 1.80 8.05
C SER A 136 4.44 2.02 7.70
N GLY A 137 5.27 2.01 8.71
CA GLY A 137 6.72 2.14 8.54
C GLY A 137 7.49 1.47 9.66
N HIS A 138 8.78 1.27 9.44
CA HIS A 138 9.69 0.78 10.49
C HIS A 138 10.81 1.80 10.71
N GLU A 139 11.34 1.87 11.91
CA GLU A 139 12.46 2.74 12.22
C GLU A 139 13.68 2.28 11.43
N MET A 140 14.34 3.21 10.76
CA MET A 140 15.54 2.90 9.96
C MET A 140 16.72 2.57 10.88
N SER A 141 17.46 1.52 10.53
CA SER A 141 18.71 1.16 11.21
C SER A 141 19.78 2.25 11.04
N GLU A 142 19.77 2.92 9.88
CA GLU A 142 20.63 4.07 9.61
C GLU A 142 19.73 5.27 9.29
N THR A 143 19.94 6.36 9.99
CA THR A 143 19.12 7.56 9.81
C THR A 143 19.27 8.13 8.40
N ALA A 144 18.16 8.65 7.84
CA ALA A 144 18.18 9.32 6.55
C ALA A 144 19.11 10.54 6.51
N TYR A 145 19.40 11.13 7.67
CA TYR A 145 20.30 12.29 7.77
C TYR A 145 21.77 11.95 7.48
N LYS A 146 22.10 10.66 7.39
CA LYS A 146 23.46 10.20 7.06
C LYS A 146 23.55 9.66 5.63
N GLN A 147 22.50 9.84 4.82
CA GLN A 147 22.47 9.35 3.43
C GLN A 147 22.90 10.44 2.46
N PHE A 148 23.52 10.03 1.36
CA PHE A 148 24.07 10.94 0.35
C PHE A 148 23.59 10.57 -1.05
N GLU A 149 23.50 11.55 -1.92
CA GLU A 149 23.45 11.36 -3.35
C GLU A 149 24.78 11.82 -3.97
N ILE A 150 25.03 11.44 -5.21
CA ILE A 150 26.24 11.87 -5.94
C ILE A 150 25.84 13.03 -6.86
N GLU A 151 26.52 14.16 -6.70
CA GLU A 151 26.36 15.32 -7.56
C GLU A 151 27.72 15.62 -8.19
N GLY A 152 27.88 15.27 -9.48
CA GLY A 152 29.18 15.33 -10.14
C GLY A 152 30.16 14.31 -9.57
N LYS A 153 31.20 14.77 -8.90
CA LYS A 153 32.23 13.93 -8.25
C LYS A 153 32.13 13.94 -6.72
N TYR A 154 31.11 14.56 -6.17
CA TYR A 154 31.02 14.83 -4.72
C TYR A 154 29.75 14.25 -4.11
N PHE A 155 29.81 13.98 -2.82
CA PHE A 155 28.64 13.62 -2.03
C PHE A 155 27.86 14.90 -1.65
N LYS A 156 26.53 14.77 -1.65
CA LYS A 156 25.61 15.81 -1.24
C LYS A 156 24.57 15.15 -0.33
N THR A 157 24.24 15.80 0.79
CA THR A 157 23.22 15.27 1.70
C THR A 157 21.84 15.26 1.03
N ILE A 158 21.08 14.19 1.28
CA ILE A 158 19.71 14.06 0.78
C ILE A 158 18.74 14.89 1.63
N CYS A 159 18.93 14.85 2.94
CA CYS A 159 18.07 15.58 3.88
C CYS A 159 18.50 17.03 3.98
N THR A 160 17.52 17.92 3.98
CA THR A 160 17.71 19.37 4.17
C THR A 160 17.45 19.75 5.62
N GLY A 161 17.69 21.00 5.95
CA GLY A 161 17.46 21.53 7.28
C GLY A 161 18.76 21.92 7.97
N SER A 162 18.82 21.72 9.27
CA SER A 162 19.96 22.15 10.09
C SER A 162 21.16 21.17 10.07
N PHE A 163 21.04 20.06 9.34
CA PHE A 163 22.13 19.08 9.25
C PHE A 163 22.87 19.22 7.92
N ASN A 164 24.19 19.15 7.98
CA ASN A 164 25.06 19.25 6.80
C ASN A 164 25.93 17.99 6.66
N LEU A 165 26.80 17.98 5.64
CA LEU A 165 27.63 16.81 5.34
C LEU A 165 28.58 16.44 6.50
N ASP A 166 29.15 17.44 7.18
CA ASP A 166 30.03 17.20 8.32
C ASP A 166 29.30 16.57 9.51
N ASP A 167 28.02 16.91 9.68
CA ASP A 167 27.20 16.32 10.74
C ASP A 167 27.03 14.81 10.57
N ALA A 168 27.15 14.28 9.35
CA ALA A 168 27.01 12.84 9.09
C ALA A 168 28.04 12.00 9.86
N ASN A 169 29.13 12.62 10.35
CA ASN A 169 30.12 11.94 11.16
C ASN A 169 29.72 11.78 12.64
N LYS A 170 28.65 12.46 13.07
CA LYS A 170 28.14 12.36 14.44
C LYS A 170 27.52 10.98 14.70
N SER A 171 27.36 10.62 15.97
CA SER A 171 26.71 9.37 16.34
C SER A 171 25.25 9.34 15.88
N ARG A 172 24.72 8.15 15.61
CA ARG A 172 23.33 7.98 15.17
C ARG A 172 22.32 8.63 16.13
N GLN A 173 22.60 8.54 17.43
CA GLN A 173 21.73 9.08 18.47
C GLN A 173 21.63 10.61 18.46
N SER A 174 22.53 11.29 17.73
CA SER A 174 22.49 12.76 17.59
C SER A 174 21.42 13.23 16.62
N PHE A 175 20.80 12.32 15.87
CA PHE A 175 19.82 12.65 14.84
C PHE A 175 18.41 12.25 15.27
N PRO A 176 17.38 12.94 14.78
CA PRO A 176 16.01 12.46 14.94
C PRO A 176 15.84 11.08 14.31
N LYS A 177 14.93 10.30 14.87
CA LYS A 177 14.55 9.00 14.28
C LYS A 177 13.94 9.21 12.90
N THR A 178 14.30 8.35 11.96
CA THR A 178 13.71 8.33 10.62
C THR A 178 13.07 6.98 10.37
N PHE A 179 12.06 6.95 9.50
CA PHE A 179 11.26 5.77 9.26
C PHE A 179 11.18 5.49 7.75
N SER A 180 11.19 4.21 7.39
CA SER A 180 11.01 3.78 6.01
C SER A 180 9.65 3.11 5.87
N PRO A 181 8.85 3.46 4.85
CA PRO A 181 7.60 2.72 4.59
C PRO A 181 7.90 1.25 4.34
N ASN A 182 7.08 0.37 4.92
CA ASN A 182 7.31 -1.08 4.83
C ASN A 182 6.23 -1.83 4.04
N GLY A 183 5.20 -1.11 3.55
CA GLY A 183 4.15 -1.71 2.75
C GLY A 183 3.21 -2.64 3.51
N TYR A 184 3.28 -2.62 4.84
CA TYR A 184 2.44 -3.51 5.64
C TYR A 184 0.96 -3.14 5.52
N VAL A 185 0.63 -1.85 5.71
CA VAL A 185 -0.72 -1.33 5.50
C VAL A 185 -0.65 0.17 5.16
N ASP A 186 -1.47 0.57 4.20
CA ASP A 186 -1.81 1.98 3.97
C ASP A 186 -3.33 2.10 4.09
N ILE A 187 -3.83 3.18 4.71
CA ILE A 187 -5.28 3.44 4.84
C ILE A 187 -5.56 4.84 4.30
N LEU A 188 -6.64 4.96 3.54
CA LEU A 188 -7.03 6.20 2.89
C LEU A 188 -8.45 6.58 3.33
N ARG A 189 -8.64 7.85 3.68
CA ARG A 189 -9.96 8.44 3.95
C ARG A 189 -10.56 8.91 2.62
N ILE A 190 -11.69 8.34 2.22
CA ILE A 190 -12.23 8.56 0.87
C ILE A 190 -12.79 9.98 0.71
N SER A 191 -13.42 10.54 1.74
CA SER A 191 -13.90 11.93 1.67
C SER A 191 -12.78 12.90 1.25
N HIS A 192 -11.57 12.71 1.79
CA HIS A 192 -10.42 13.57 1.45
C HIS A 192 -9.98 13.39 -0.01
N ILE A 193 -10.00 12.17 -0.53
CA ILE A 193 -9.64 11.91 -1.94
C ILE A 193 -10.64 12.62 -2.86
N LEU A 194 -11.92 12.52 -2.56
CA LEU A 194 -12.99 13.13 -3.37
C LEU A 194 -12.92 14.66 -3.37
N GLU A 195 -12.51 15.27 -2.27
CA GLU A 195 -12.37 16.72 -2.15
C GLU A 195 -11.16 17.26 -2.94
N ASN A 196 -10.19 16.44 -3.24
CA ASN A 196 -8.93 16.83 -3.86
C ASN A 196 -8.66 16.23 -5.24
N UNK A 197 -9.58 15.62 -5.52
CA UNK A 197 -9.55 14.99 -6.73
C UNK A 197 -9.81 15.71 -7.86
#